data_3775ff09ec0935ff147cdebbcd566149
#
_entry.id   3775ff09ec0935ff147cdebbcd566149
#
_cell.length_a   1.000
_cell.length_b   1.000
_cell.length_c   1.000
_cell.angle_alpha   90.00
_cell.angle_beta   90.00
_cell.angle_gamma   90.00
#
_symmetry.space_group_name_H-M   'P 1'
#
loop_
_entity.id
_entity.type
_entity.pdbx_description
1 polymer ?
#
loop_
_entity_poly.entity_id
_entity_poly.type
_entity_poly.pdbx_seq_one_letter_code
_entity_poly.pdbx_strand_id
1 'polypeptide(L)'
;MADHVKTKSRKDRIMAAALRIFAEKTFQDTTISEISKESGVSEATIYEYFGTKEDLLFAIPEKISNDTLAESQLVLPFIKDVEGRMRAILLSYVRLYQNDPHYSALVLLQLMSNKRFRQTAAHEPIRRSAHGLLDCIRDGIVDGTFRKDADAYLIRSMLMGTIEHLFIHWHMQGMPKREKNIMDMLDPFLEIVLSGIRARREEPGLTLYLKLEDANALGQLLQRKEILPESVKQKKLMARRKPTNKK
;
A
#
# COMPACT_ATOMS: atom_id res chain seq x y z
N MET A 1 -19.54 6.95 -34.25
CA MET A 1 -19.14 5.79 -33.46
C MET A 1 -20.08 5.71 -32.28
N ALA A 2 -20.97 4.72 -32.28
CA ALA A 2 -21.99 4.58 -31.24
C ALA A 2 -21.36 4.02 -29.97
N ASP A 3 -21.39 4.80 -28.90
CA ASP A 3 -21.06 4.39 -27.55
C ASP A 3 -21.99 3.25 -27.14
N HIS A 4 -21.48 2.02 -27.13
CA HIS A 4 -22.13 0.90 -26.50
C HIS A 4 -22.01 1.09 -24.98
N VAL A 5 -22.91 1.87 -24.39
CA VAL A 5 -23.18 1.83 -22.96
C VAL A 5 -23.65 0.41 -22.65
N LYS A 6 -22.73 -0.47 -22.21
CA LYS A 6 -23.07 -1.81 -21.72
C LYS A 6 -24.09 -1.65 -20.61
N THR A 7 -25.35 -2.03 -20.86
CA THR A 7 -26.40 -2.04 -19.84
C THR A 7 -25.92 -2.93 -18.70
N LYS A 8 -25.73 -2.36 -17.50
CA LYS A 8 -25.28 -3.09 -16.31
C LYS A 8 -26.20 -4.27 -16.04
N SER A 9 -25.63 -5.45 -15.84
CA SER A 9 -26.40 -6.66 -15.51
C SER A 9 -27.21 -6.45 -14.22
N ARG A 10 -28.26 -7.23 -13.99
CA ARG A 10 -29.01 -7.21 -12.73
C ARG A 10 -28.10 -7.43 -11.54
N LYS A 11 -27.17 -8.38 -11.67
CA LYS A 11 -26.14 -8.67 -10.64
C LYS A 11 -25.28 -7.45 -10.34
N ASP A 12 -24.81 -6.73 -11.36
CA ASP A 12 -23.99 -5.52 -11.17
C ASP A 12 -24.77 -4.38 -10.52
N ARG A 13 -26.06 -4.24 -10.82
CA ARG A 13 -26.93 -3.24 -10.18
C ARG A 13 -27.12 -3.53 -8.69
N ILE A 14 -27.37 -4.80 -8.34
CA ILE A 14 -27.51 -5.24 -6.94
C ILE A 14 -26.21 -4.96 -6.19
N MET A 15 -25.05 -5.36 -6.73
CA MET A 15 -23.76 -5.18 -6.08
C MET A 15 -23.42 -3.71 -5.91
N ALA A 16 -23.70 -2.85 -6.89
CA ALA A 16 -23.44 -1.41 -6.79
C ALA A 16 -24.34 -0.73 -5.74
N ALA A 17 -25.61 -1.11 -5.64
CA ALA A 17 -26.52 -0.62 -4.59
C ALA A 17 -26.07 -1.10 -3.21
N ALA A 18 -25.76 -2.40 -3.08
CA ALA A 18 -25.30 -3.01 -1.85
C ALA A 18 -23.99 -2.38 -1.35
N LEU A 19 -23.02 -2.13 -2.24
CA LEU A 19 -21.77 -1.48 -1.91
C LEU A 19 -21.98 -0.11 -1.25
N ARG A 20 -22.82 0.73 -1.84
CA ARG A 20 -23.14 2.06 -1.26
C ARG A 20 -23.76 1.94 0.12
N ILE A 21 -24.81 1.11 0.24
CA ILE A 21 -25.56 0.98 1.50
C ILE A 21 -24.67 0.38 2.61
N PHE A 22 -23.88 -0.67 2.31
CA PHE A 22 -22.96 -1.26 3.27
C PHE A 22 -21.83 -0.31 3.68
N ALA A 23 -21.39 0.58 2.79
CA ALA A 23 -20.36 1.57 3.12
C ALA A 23 -20.88 2.71 4.01
N GLU A 24 -22.15 3.10 3.83
CA GLU A 24 -22.79 4.17 4.59
C GLU A 24 -23.36 3.69 5.94
N LYS A 25 -23.75 2.40 6.00
CA LYS A 25 -24.35 1.77 7.18
C LYS A 25 -23.53 0.55 7.59
N THR A 26 -23.75 0.03 8.79
CA THR A 26 -23.17 -1.26 9.18
C THR A 26 -23.87 -2.43 8.47
N PHE A 27 -23.23 -3.59 8.43
CA PHE A 27 -23.86 -4.82 7.91
C PHE A 27 -25.17 -5.15 8.64
N GLN A 28 -25.22 -4.95 9.97
CA GLN A 28 -26.39 -5.22 10.79
C GLN A 28 -27.56 -4.31 10.42
N ASP A 29 -27.31 -3.03 10.21
CA ASP A 29 -28.33 -2.01 9.95
C ASP A 29 -28.84 -1.99 8.51
N THR A 30 -28.19 -2.73 7.61
CA THR A 30 -28.59 -2.84 6.20
C THR A 30 -29.60 -3.96 6.01
N THR A 31 -30.67 -3.71 5.24
CA THR A 31 -31.68 -4.71 4.87
C THR A 31 -31.64 -5.02 3.39
N ILE A 32 -32.07 -6.23 3.02
CA ILE A 32 -32.24 -6.63 1.60
C ILE A 32 -33.34 -5.78 0.92
N SER A 33 -34.32 -5.33 1.67
CA SER A 33 -35.41 -4.46 1.16
C SER A 33 -34.83 -3.10 0.69
N GLU A 34 -33.92 -2.48 1.44
CA GLU A 34 -33.23 -1.25 1.02
C GLU A 34 -32.42 -1.48 -0.26
N ILE A 35 -31.67 -2.59 -0.34
CA ILE A 35 -30.89 -2.94 -1.53
C ILE A 35 -31.81 -3.20 -2.73
N SER A 36 -32.93 -3.87 -2.52
CA SER A 36 -33.97 -4.10 -3.53
C SER A 36 -34.49 -2.79 -4.11
N LYS A 37 -34.91 -1.87 -3.25
CA LYS A 37 -35.39 -0.55 -3.63
C LYS A 37 -34.34 0.25 -4.42
N GLU A 38 -33.12 0.29 -3.93
CA GLU A 38 -32.02 1.05 -4.53
C GLU A 38 -31.55 0.45 -5.87
N SER A 39 -31.51 -0.88 -5.99
CA SER A 39 -31.08 -1.56 -7.22
C SER A 39 -32.19 -1.65 -8.29
N GLY A 40 -33.46 -1.46 -7.90
CA GLY A 40 -34.59 -1.73 -8.74
C GLY A 40 -34.75 -3.23 -9.12
N VAL A 41 -34.31 -4.13 -8.22
CA VAL A 41 -34.39 -5.59 -8.40
C VAL A 41 -35.11 -6.19 -7.18
N SER A 42 -36.04 -7.13 -7.42
CA SER A 42 -36.81 -7.72 -6.32
C SER A 42 -35.94 -8.46 -5.30
N GLU A 43 -36.40 -8.51 -4.04
CA GLU A 43 -35.68 -9.25 -2.96
C GLU A 43 -35.53 -10.73 -3.32
N ALA A 44 -36.55 -11.36 -3.93
CA ALA A 44 -36.48 -12.75 -4.39
C ALA A 44 -35.32 -12.95 -5.39
N THR A 45 -35.16 -12.03 -6.34
CA THR A 45 -34.05 -12.08 -7.30
C THR A 45 -32.71 -11.86 -6.64
N ILE A 46 -32.60 -11.00 -5.61
CA ILE A 46 -31.38 -10.82 -4.85
C ILE A 46 -30.96 -12.12 -4.15
N TYR A 47 -31.90 -12.78 -3.48
CA TYR A 47 -31.63 -14.08 -2.84
C TYR A 47 -31.31 -15.19 -3.85
N GLU A 48 -31.92 -15.17 -5.04
CA GLU A 48 -31.58 -16.09 -6.12
C GLU A 48 -30.11 -15.96 -6.58
N TYR A 49 -29.61 -14.74 -6.68
CA TYR A 49 -28.21 -14.50 -7.09
C TYR A 49 -27.14 -14.76 -6.00
N PHE A 50 -27.49 -14.48 -4.76
CA PHE A 50 -26.45 -14.40 -3.71
C PHE A 50 -26.74 -15.33 -2.51
N GLY A 51 -27.93 -15.89 -2.39
CA GLY A 51 -28.30 -16.77 -1.27
C GLY A 51 -28.56 -16.01 0.04
N THR A 52 -27.58 -15.31 0.57
CA THR A 52 -27.71 -14.56 1.82
C THR A 52 -27.21 -13.11 1.70
N LYS A 53 -27.58 -12.27 2.66
CA LYS A 53 -27.05 -10.90 2.77
C LYS A 53 -25.53 -10.89 2.97
N GLU A 54 -24.99 -11.88 3.69
CA GLU A 54 -23.53 -12.02 3.91
C GLU A 54 -22.79 -12.44 2.63
N ASP A 55 -23.36 -13.37 1.84
CA ASP A 55 -22.79 -13.76 0.56
C ASP A 55 -22.77 -12.59 -0.43
N LEU A 56 -23.81 -11.76 -0.44
CA LEU A 56 -23.82 -10.52 -1.21
C LEU A 56 -22.71 -9.56 -0.74
N LEU A 57 -22.55 -9.38 0.57
CA LEU A 57 -21.49 -8.54 1.12
C LEU A 57 -20.09 -9.00 0.66
N PHE A 58 -19.83 -10.31 0.72
CA PHE A 58 -18.53 -10.87 0.37
C PHE A 58 -18.28 -10.94 -1.15
N ALA A 59 -19.33 -11.07 -1.96
CA ALA A 59 -19.21 -11.07 -3.41
C ALA A 59 -18.72 -9.71 -3.97
N ILE A 60 -18.94 -8.62 -3.26
CA ILE A 60 -18.51 -7.28 -3.70
C ILE A 60 -16.97 -7.18 -3.77
N PRO A 61 -16.21 -7.39 -2.67
CA PRO A 61 -14.76 -7.32 -2.71
C PRO A 61 -14.15 -8.41 -3.59
N GLU A 62 -14.75 -9.59 -3.64
CA GLU A 62 -14.29 -10.66 -4.52
C GLU A 62 -14.29 -10.22 -5.99
N LYS A 63 -15.40 -9.66 -6.47
CA LYS A 63 -15.51 -9.18 -7.86
C LYS A 63 -14.56 -8.04 -8.14
N ILE A 64 -14.58 -6.97 -7.34
CA ILE A 64 -13.80 -5.76 -7.59
C ILE A 64 -12.31 -6.06 -7.52
N SER A 65 -11.86 -6.87 -6.54
CA SER A 65 -10.46 -7.24 -6.44
C SER A 65 -10.00 -8.17 -7.56
N ASN A 66 -10.86 -9.09 -8.05
CA ASN A 66 -10.53 -9.91 -9.20
C ASN A 66 -10.39 -9.06 -10.47
N ASP A 67 -11.31 -8.12 -10.71
CA ASP A 67 -11.27 -7.23 -11.87
C ASP A 67 -9.96 -6.40 -11.84
N THR A 68 -9.62 -5.80 -10.70
CA THR A 68 -8.38 -5.02 -10.52
C THR A 68 -7.12 -5.87 -10.71
N LEU A 69 -7.14 -7.11 -10.19
CA LEU A 69 -6.01 -8.03 -10.35
C LEU A 69 -5.82 -8.41 -11.81
N ALA A 70 -6.91 -8.69 -12.54
CA ALA A 70 -6.86 -9.00 -13.97
C ALA A 70 -6.29 -7.83 -14.78
N GLU A 71 -6.72 -6.60 -14.50
CA GLU A 71 -6.15 -5.39 -15.13
C GLU A 71 -4.64 -5.26 -14.87
N SER A 72 -4.21 -5.48 -13.62
CA SER A 72 -2.81 -5.42 -13.24
C SER A 72 -1.97 -6.47 -13.97
N GLN A 73 -2.49 -7.69 -14.14
CA GLN A 73 -1.82 -8.77 -14.85
C GLN A 73 -1.61 -8.50 -16.35
N LEU A 74 -2.41 -7.61 -16.95
CA LEU A 74 -2.19 -7.18 -18.35
C LEU A 74 -0.98 -6.27 -18.51
N VAL A 75 -0.58 -5.54 -17.46
CA VAL A 75 0.46 -4.51 -17.51
C VAL A 75 1.79 -5.00 -16.92
N LEU A 76 1.75 -5.70 -15.78
CA LEU A 76 2.93 -6.12 -15.03
C LEU A 76 4.00 -6.86 -15.84
N PRO A 77 3.68 -7.77 -16.81
CA PRO A 77 4.69 -8.48 -17.60
C PRO A 77 5.56 -7.56 -18.47
N PHE A 78 5.09 -6.35 -18.77
CA PHE A 78 5.84 -5.38 -19.58
C PHE A 78 6.78 -4.50 -18.76
N ILE A 79 6.66 -4.51 -17.42
CA ILE A 79 7.53 -3.76 -16.50
C ILE A 79 8.68 -4.67 -16.10
N LYS A 80 9.89 -4.35 -16.54
CA LYS A 80 11.06 -5.22 -16.37
C LYS A 80 11.73 -5.08 -15.00
N ASP A 81 11.82 -3.87 -14.49
CA ASP A 81 12.48 -3.60 -13.21
C ASP A 81 11.55 -3.85 -12.04
N VAL A 82 12.11 -4.28 -10.92
CA VAL A 82 11.38 -4.64 -9.70
C VAL A 82 10.70 -3.43 -9.07
N GLU A 83 11.39 -2.28 -9.02
CA GLU A 83 10.84 -1.06 -8.44
C GLU A 83 9.64 -0.54 -9.23
N GLY A 84 9.71 -0.61 -10.57
CA GLY A 84 8.58 -0.29 -11.45
C GLY A 84 7.39 -1.22 -11.23
N ARG A 85 7.62 -2.54 -11.05
CA ARG A 85 6.54 -3.49 -10.72
C ARG A 85 5.91 -3.18 -9.37
N MET A 86 6.72 -2.92 -8.34
CA MET A 86 6.21 -2.52 -7.03
C MET A 86 5.36 -1.24 -7.13
N ARG A 87 5.86 -0.24 -7.86
CA ARG A 87 5.14 1.03 -8.11
C ARG A 87 3.79 0.79 -8.78
N ALA A 88 3.75 -0.04 -9.82
CA ALA A 88 2.53 -0.36 -10.55
C ALA A 88 1.49 -1.07 -9.67
N ILE A 89 1.91 -2.02 -8.82
CA ILE A 89 1.03 -2.71 -7.87
C ILE A 89 0.45 -1.71 -6.85
N LEU A 90 1.29 -0.89 -6.25
CA LEU A 90 0.86 0.10 -5.25
C LEU A 90 -0.03 1.18 -5.87
N LEU A 91 0.29 1.63 -7.09
CA LEU A 91 -0.52 2.59 -7.84
C LEU A 91 -1.92 2.04 -8.13
N SER A 92 -2.01 0.77 -8.56
CA SER A 92 -3.29 0.09 -8.78
C SER A 92 -4.13 0.02 -7.50
N TYR A 93 -3.50 -0.28 -6.37
CA TYR A 93 -4.12 -0.36 -5.06
C TYR A 93 -4.65 1.00 -4.57
N VAL A 94 -3.82 2.04 -4.65
CA VAL A 94 -4.22 3.41 -4.26
C VAL A 94 -5.33 3.92 -5.17
N ARG A 95 -5.21 3.69 -6.50
CA ARG A 95 -6.21 4.09 -7.48
C ARG A 95 -7.57 3.44 -7.22
N LEU A 96 -7.59 2.13 -6.91
CA LEU A 96 -8.82 1.42 -6.57
C LEU A 96 -9.53 2.09 -5.39
N TYR A 97 -8.81 2.34 -4.31
CA TYR A 97 -9.39 2.90 -3.07
C TYR A 97 -9.77 4.38 -3.22
N GLN A 98 -9.03 5.15 -4.00
CA GLN A 98 -9.32 6.57 -4.20
C GLN A 98 -10.50 6.78 -5.15
N ASN A 99 -10.62 5.95 -6.20
CA ASN A 99 -11.69 6.08 -7.20
C ASN A 99 -13.03 5.53 -6.70
N ASP A 100 -13.01 4.60 -5.74
CA ASP A 100 -14.22 4.07 -5.11
C ASP A 100 -14.14 4.17 -3.58
N PRO A 101 -14.52 5.34 -3.01
CA PRO A 101 -14.53 5.54 -1.56
C PRO A 101 -15.47 4.59 -0.82
N HIS A 102 -16.59 4.16 -1.42
CA HIS A 102 -17.47 3.19 -0.79
C HIS A 102 -16.80 1.83 -0.67
N TYR A 103 -16.05 1.41 -1.70
CA TYR A 103 -15.29 0.19 -1.66
C TYR A 103 -14.18 0.23 -0.60
N SER A 104 -13.39 1.32 -0.56
CA SER A 104 -12.34 1.45 0.44
C SER A 104 -12.88 1.50 1.87
N ALA A 105 -14.02 2.19 2.11
CA ALA A 105 -14.68 2.18 3.41
C ALA A 105 -15.16 0.77 3.79
N LEU A 106 -15.84 0.07 2.89
CA LEU A 106 -16.32 -1.28 3.14
C LEU A 106 -15.18 -2.24 3.51
N VAL A 107 -14.12 -2.26 2.71
CA VAL A 107 -13.00 -3.18 2.92
C VAL A 107 -12.23 -2.82 4.18
N LEU A 108 -11.78 -1.57 4.32
CA LEU A 108 -10.86 -1.16 5.37
C LEU A 108 -11.53 -1.04 6.74
N LEU A 109 -12.76 -0.53 6.79
CA LEU A 109 -13.44 -0.24 8.07
C LEU A 109 -14.30 -1.40 8.58
N GLN A 110 -14.74 -2.33 7.70
CA GLN A 110 -15.65 -3.40 8.09
C GLN A 110 -15.10 -4.80 7.82
N LEU A 111 -14.51 -5.07 6.65
CA LEU A 111 -14.17 -6.43 6.23
C LEU A 111 -12.78 -6.88 6.71
N MET A 112 -11.76 -6.01 6.73
CA MET A 112 -10.41 -6.42 7.13
C MET A 112 -10.32 -6.91 8.58
N SER A 113 -11.19 -6.45 9.47
CA SER A 113 -11.33 -6.96 10.85
C SER A 113 -12.26 -8.16 10.98
N ASN A 114 -13.03 -8.50 9.94
CA ASN A 114 -14.00 -9.59 9.96
C ASN A 114 -13.31 -10.95 9.79
N LYS A 115 -13.29 -11.75 10.86
CA LYS A 115 -12.64 -13.07 10.84
C LYS A 115 -13.28 -14.03 9.85
N ARG A 116 -14.62 -14.00 9.69
CA ARG A 116 -15.33 -14.86 8.74
C ARG A 116 -14.95 -14.54 7.31
N PHE A 117 -14.97 -13.25 6.92
CA PHE A 117 -14.53 -12.81 5.59
C PHE A 117 -13.11 -13.29 5.25
N ARG A 118 -12.17 -13.13 6.18
CA ARG A 118 -10.76 -13.54 5.97
C ARG A 118 -10.56 -15.04 5.75
N GLN A 119 -11.54 -15.86 6.11
CA GLN A 119 -11.51 -17.33 5.95
C GLN A 119 -12.26 -17.78 4.68
N THR A 120 -12.93 -16.88 3.96
CA THR A 120 -13.66 -17.19 2.74
C THR A 120 -12.80 -17.09 1.48
N ALA A 121 -13.25 -17.74 0.41
CA ALA A 121 -12.69 -17.59 -0.94
C ALA A 121 -12.79 -16.14 -1.44
N ALA A 122 -13.76 -15.36 -0.98
CA ALA A 122 -13.94 -13.97 -1.35
C ALA A 122 -12.78 -13.04 -0.93
N HIS A 123 -11.99 -13.43 0.08
CA HIS A 123 -10.77 -12.72 0.50
C HIS A 123 -9.55 -13.06 -0.35
N GLU A 124 -9.59 -14.14 -1.13
CA GLU A 124 -8.45 -14.65 -1.89
C GLU A 124 -7.88 -13.64 -2.92
N PRO A 125 -8.68 -12.88 -3.68
CA PRO A 125 -8.14 -11.87 -4.60
C PRO A 125 -7.35 -10.76 -3.90
N ILE A 126 -7.82 -10.30 -2.72
CA ILE A 126 -7.11 -9.31 -1.91
C ILE A 126 -5.77 -9.91 -1.43
N ARG A 127 -5.78 -11.15 -0.97
CA ARG A 127 -4.57 -11.87 -0.52
C ARG A 127 -3.57 -12.03 -1.68
N ARG A 128 -4.02 -12.38 -2.87
CA ARG A 128 -3.16 -12.51 -4.06
C ARG A 128 -2.49 -11.19 -4.45
N SER A 129 -3.21 -10.08 -4.40
CA SER A 129 -2.62 -8.75 -4.65
C SER A 129 -1.50 -8.44 -3.65
N ALA A 130 -1.73 -8.71 -2.36
CA ALA A 130 -0.71 -8.52 -1.32
C ALA A 130 0.50 -9.47 -1.48
N HIS A 131 0.28 -10.71 -1.96
CA HIS A 131 1.36 -11.65 -2.29
C HIS A 131 2.17 -11.19 -3.50
N GLY A 132 1.54 -10.64 -4.54
CA GLY A 132 2.24 -10.12 -5.70
C GLY A 132 3.26 -9.03 -5.33
N LEU A 133 2.94 -8.16 -4.38
CA LEU A 133 3.90 -7.19 -3.86
C LEU A 133 5.04 -7.87 -3.08
N LEU A 134 4.71 -8.86 -2.24
CA LEU A 134 5.70 -9.62 -1.49
C LEU A 134 6.69 -10.35 -2.41
N ASP A 135 6.19 -10.95 -3.49
CA ASP A 135 7.00 -11.66 -4.47
C ASP A 135 7.91 -10.69 -5.24
N CYS A 136 7.41 -9.52 -5.64
CA CYS A 136 8.25 -8.47 -6.22
C CYS A 136 9.42 -8.07 -5.30
N ILE A 137 9.17 -7.91 -4.00
CA ILE A 137 10.22 -7.56 -3.04
C ILE A 137 11.24 -8.70 -2.92
N ARG A 138 10.79 -9.95 -2.89
CA ARG A 138 11.67 -11.14 -2.86
C ARG A 138 12.53 -11.23 -4.12
N ASP A 139 11.93 -11.01 -5.29
CA ASP A 139 12.66 -10.96 -6.56
C ASP A 139 13.79 -9.93 -6.49
N GLY A 140 13.53 -8.73 -5.98
CA GLY A 140 14.52 -7.67 -5.83
C GLY A 140 15.63 -7.98 -4.82
N ILE A 141 15.36 -8.80 -3.80
CA ILE A 141 16.40 -9.29 -2.89
C ILE A 141 17.27 -10.36 -3.60
N VAL A 142 16.65 -11.24 -4.39
CA VAL A 142 17.34 -12.31 -5.11
C VAL A 142 18.22 -11.76 -6.23
N ASP A 143 17.72 -10.79 -7.00
CA ASP A 143 18.47 -10.21 -8.13
C ASP A 143 19.50 -9.14 -7.69
N GLY A 144 19.53 -8.78 -6.40
CA GLY A 144 20.48 -7.82 -5.82
C GLY A 144 20.08 -6.36 -6.00
N THR A 145 18.89 -6.05 -6.47
CA THR A 145 18.31 -4.69 -6.46
C THR A 145 18.15 -4.19 -5.03
N PHE A 146 17.71 -5.08 -4.14
CA PHE A 146 17.56 -4.81 -2.72
C PHE A 146 18.62 -5.53 -1.90
N ARG A 147 18.94 -4.98 -0.74
CA ARG A 147 19.93 -5.55 0.17
C ARG A 147 19.48 -6.92 0.69
N LYS A 148 20.44 -7.83 0.86
CA LYS A 148 20.19 -9.25 1.22
C LYS A 148 19.59 -9.45 2.61
N ASP A 149 19.79 -8.50 3.52
CA ASP A 149 19.27 -8.50 4.88
C ASP A 149 17.89 -7.83 5.00
N ALA A 150 17.27 -7.44 3.87
CA ALA A 150 15.95 -6.84 3.85
C ALA A 150 14.87 -7.90 4.17
N ASP A 151 13.97 -7.58 5.10
CA ASP A 151 12.81 -8.42 5.41
C ASP A 151 11.65 -8.05 4.47
N ALA A 152 11.38 -8.93 3.50
CA ALA A 152 10.33 -8.73 2.51
C ALA A 152 8.92 -8.59 3.12
N TYR A 153 8.64 -9.31 4.21
CA TYR A 153 7.35 -9.23 4.89
C TYR A 153 7.17 -7.89 5.61
N LEU A 154 8.22 -7.43 6.29
CA LEU A 154 8.22 -6.13 6.96
C LEU A 154 8.04 -5.00 5.95
N ILE A 155 8.79 -5.02 4.83
CA ILE A 155 8.69 -4.00 3.77
C ILE A 155 7.27 -3.96 3.19
N ARG A 156 6.71 -5.12 2.82
CA ARG A 156 5.32 -5.19 2.37
C ARG A 156 4.35 -4.62 3.40
N SER A 157 4.54 -4.97 4.68
CA SER A 157 3.67 -4.50 5.77
C SER A 157 3.77 -2.99 5.98
N MET A 158 4.97 -2.40 5.85
CA MET A 158 5.15 -0.95 5.88
C MET A 158 4.43 -0.27 4.72
N LEU A 159 4.59 -0.78 3.49
CA LEU A 159 3.99 -0.21 2.29
C LEU A 159 2.46 -0.26 2.35
N MET A 160 1.91 -1.45 2.55
CA MET A 160 0.46 -1.65 2.59
C MET A 160 -0.17 -0.98 3.81
N GLY A 161 0.41 -1.18 5.00
CA GLY A 161 -0.13 -0.64 6.25
C GLY A 161 -0.13 0.89 6.28
N THR A 162 0.87 1.55 5.71
CA THR A 162 0.88 3.02 5.60
C THR A 162 -0.23 3.51 4.68
N ILE A 163 -0.40 2.89 3.50
CA ILE A 163 -1.45 3.27 2.55
C ILE A 163 -2.84 3.04 3.19
N GLU A 164 -3.07 1.88 3.79
CA GLU A 164 -4.33 1.57 4.47
C GLU A 164 -4.62 2.57 5.60
N HIS A 165 -3.62 2.91 6.41
CA HIS A 165 -3.76 3.89 7.47
C HIS A 165 -4.15 5.28 6.92
N LEU A 166 -3.55 5.72 5.82
CA LEU A 166 -3.89 6.99 5.18
C LEU A 166 -5.35 7.02 4.71
N PHE A 167 -5.85 5.92 4.13
CA PHE A 167 -7.25 5.82 3.72
C PHE A 167 -8.21 5.73 4.91
N ILE A 168 -7.90 4.93 5.94
CA ILE A 168 -8.69 4.86 7.18
C ILE A 168 -8.82 6.25 7.79
N HIS A 169 -7.70 6.96 7.94
CA HIS A 169 -7.70 8.30 8.49
C HIS A 169 -8.50 9.29 7.63
N TRP A 170 -8.40 9.19 6.30
CA TRP A 170 -9.17 10.01 5.38
C TRP A 170 -10.69 9.80 5.53
N HIS A 171 -11.13 8.53 5.67
CA HIS A 171 -12.53 8.21 5.94
C HIS A 171 -12.99 8.74 7.30
N MET A 172 -12.20 8.55 8.35
CA MET A 172 -12.53 9.04 9.71
C MET A 172 -12.67 10.56 9.76
N GLN A 173 -12.02 11.28 8.88
CA GLN A 173 -12.15 12.75 8.77
C GLN A 173 -13.31 13.20 7.85
N GLY A 174 -14.14 12.30 7.36
CA GLY A 174 -15.23 12.61 6.44
C GLY A 174 -14.77 12.92 5.01
N MET A 175 -13.66 12.33 4.59
CA MET A 175 -13.11 12.42 3.23
C MET A 175 -12.84 13.87 2.77
N PRO A 176 -12.12 14.68 3.54
CA PRO A 176 -11.86 16.07 3.17
C PRO A 176 -11.09 16.16 1.86
N LYS A 177 -11.37 17.21 1.09
CA LYS A 177 -10.50 17.58 -0.03
C LYS A 177 -9.15 18.00 0.54
N ARG A 178 -8.09 17.30 0.17
CA ARG A 178 -6.72 17.61 0.57
C ARG A 178 -6.01 18.38 -0.53
N GLU A 179 -5.05 19.19 -0.15
CA GLU A 179 -4.14 19.89 -1.07
C GLU A 179 -3.32 18.88 -1.89
N LYS A 180 -2.89 17.78 -1.22
CA LYS A 180 -2.29 16.59 -1.86
C LYS A 180 -3.18 15.40 -1.57
N ASN A 181 -3.61 14.70 -2.61
CA ASN A 181 -4.33 13.44 -2.46
C ASN A 181 -3.37 12.29 -2.12
N ILE A 182 -3.90 11.11 -1.76
CA ILE A 182 -3.06 9.95 -1.39
C ILE A 182 -2.23 9.47 -2.59
N MET A 183 -2.74 9.64 -3.82
CA MET A 183 -2.02 9.31 -5.05
C MET A 183 -0.73 10.15 -5.19
N ASP A 184 -0.79 11.45 -4.90
CA ASP A 184 0.37 12.35 -4.98
C ASP A 184 1.43 12.04 -3.91
N MET A 185 1.04 11.34 -2.84
CA MET A 185 1.93 10.94 -1.75
C MET A 185 2.64 9.61 -2.04
N LEU A 186 2.16 8.83 -3.01
CA LEU A 186 2.65 7.46 -3.23
C LEU A 186 4.12 7.44 -3.64
N ASP A 187 4.52 8.23 -4.65
CA ASP A 187 5.90 8.24 -5.15
C ASP A 187 6.91 8.73 -4.11
N PRO A 188 6.69 9.87 -3.40
CA PRO A 188 7.56 10.27 -2.31
C PRO A 188 7.68 9.23 -1.19
N PHE A 189 6.56 8.60 -0.82
CA PHE A 189 6.55 7.56 0.19
C PHE A 189 7.33 6.32 -0.25
N LEU A 190 7.08 5.84 -1.47
CA LEU A 190 7.78 4.68 -2.01
C LEU A 190 9.29 4.94 -2.08
N GLU A 191 9.72 6.14 -2.50
CA GLU A 191 11.13 6.48 -2.58
C GLU A 191 11.81 6.50 -1.21
N ILE A 192 11.12 6.93 -0.15
CA ILE A 192 11.63 6.83 1.23
C ILE A 192 11.92 5.37 1.59
N VAL A 193 11.00 4.44 1.28
CA VAL A 193 11.19 3.02 1.56
C VAL A 193 12.30 2.42 0.68
N LEU A 194 12.28 2.70 -0.63
CA LEU A 194 13.27 2.20 -1.58
C LEU A 194 14.69 2.66 -1.22
N SER A 195 14.88 3.91 -0.81
CA SER A 195 16.18 4.43 -0.38
C SER A 195 16.77 3.66 0.81
N GLY A 196 15.91 3.11 1.66
CA GLY A 196 16.30 2.29 2.82
C GLY A 196 16.63 0.84 2.49
N ILE A 197 16.11 0.31 1.36
CA ILE A 197 16.22 -1.11 1.02
C ILE A 197 17.07 -1.41 -0.22
N ARG A 198 17.35 -0.43 -1.08
CA ARG A 198 18.25 -0.62 -2.23
C ARG A 198 19.60 -1.16 -1.77
N ALA A 199 20.16 -2.08 -2.53
CA ALA A 199 21.52 -2.56 -2.29
C ALA A 199 22.48 -1.37 -2.41
N ARG A 200 23.29 -1.13 -1.36
CA ARG A 200 24.33 -0.12 -1.42
C ARG A 200 25.44 -0.62 -2.33
N ARG A 201 25.83 0.18 -3.32
CA ARG A 201 27.15 -0.02 -3.93
C ARG A 201 28.16 0.17 -2.81
N GLU A 202 29.00 -0.85 -2.58
CA GLU A 202 30.12 -0.72 -1.67
C GLU A 202 31.04 0.39 -2.20
N GLU A 203 30.88 1.59 -1.70
CA GLU A 203 31.94 2.58 -1.87
C GLU A 203 33.08 2.19 -0.92
N PRO A 204 34.32 2.16 -1.41
CA PRO A 204 35.47 1.87 -0.56
C PRO A 204 35.61 2.98 0.48
N GLY A 205 35.05 2.76 1.65
CA GLY A 205 35.05 3.67 2.79
C GLY A 205 34.67 2.98 4.09
N LEU A 206 35.14 3.49 5.21
CA LEU A 206 34.76 3.01 6.54
C LEU A 206 33.33 3.41 6.83
N THR A 207 32.38 2.45 6.84
CA THR A 207 30.99 2.66 7.25
C THR A 207 30.81 2.14 8.68
N LEU A 208 30.49 3.04 9.61
CA LEU A 208 30.21 2.70 11.00
C LEU A 208 28.69 2.53 11.18
N TYR A 209 28.26 1.31 11.51
CA TYR A 209 26.88 1.01 11.91
C TYR A 209 26.79 1.10 13.43
N LEU A 210 26.00 2.06 13.94
CA LEU A 210 25.74 2.22 15.37
C LEU A 210 24.39 1.60 15.69
N LYS A 211 24.38 0.61 16.59
CA LYS A 211 23.15 0.13 17.23
C LYS A 211 22.81 1.04 18.41
N LEU A 212 21.55 1.13 18.77
CA LEU A 212 21.09 1.92 19.94
C LEU A 212 21.81 1.50 21.25
N GLU A 213 22.26 0.26 21.33
CA GLU A 213 23.01 -0.32 22.46
C GLU A 213 24.46 0.21 22.53
N ASP A 214 24.99 0.75 21.43
CA ASP A 214 26.38 1.16 21.30
C ASP A 214 26.63 2.64 21.67
N ALA A 215 25.67 3.34 22.27
CA ALA A 215 25.80 4.76 22.61
C ALA A 215 27.03 5.05 23.51
N ASN A 216 27.39 4.12 24.39
CA ASN A 216 28.57 4.22 25.22
C ASN A 216 29.87 3.93 24.43
N ALA A 217 29.82 3.05 23.43
CA ALA A 217 30.96 2.74 22.57
C ALA A 217 31.31 3.92 21.64
N LEU A 218 30.31 4.69 21.19
CA LEU A 218 30.54 5.91 20.41
C LEU A 218 31.36 6.95 21.16
N GLY A 219 31.11 7.16 22.46
CA GLY A 219 31.87 8.04 23.32
C GLY A 219 33.32 7.62 23.41
N GLN A 220 33.62 6.34 23.52
CA GLN A 220 34.98 5.77 23.57
C GLN A 220 35.70 5.87 22.21
N LEU A 221 34.98 5.62 21.09
CA LEU A 221 35.53 5.74 19.73
C LEU A 221 35.89 7.20 19.38
N LEU A 222 35.06 8.15 19.78
CA LEU A 222 35.33 9.59 19.56
C LEU A 222 36.49 10.11 20.40
N GLN A 223 36.79 9.48 21.53
CA GLN A 223 37.98 9.81 22.37
C GLN A 223 39.29 9.23 21.81
N ARG A 224 39.26 8.14 21.03
CA ARG A 224 40.42 7.57 20.37
C ARG A 224 40.71 8.33 19.07
N LYS A 225 41.51 9.38 19.16
CA LYS A 225 41.92 10.24 18.03
C LYS A 225 42.66 9.51 16.88
N GLU A 226 42.96 8.23 17.03
CA GLU A 226 43.77 7.44 16.09
C GLU A 226 43.00 6.83 14.93
N ILE A 227 41.65 6.76 14.99
CA ILE A 227 40.82 6.04 14.01
C ILE A 227 40.35 6.93 12.83
N LEU A 228 40.62 8.22 12.85
CA LEU A 228 40.24 9.10 11.75
C LEU A 228 41.18 8.94 10.56
N PRO A 229 40.68 8.63 9.34
CA PRO A 229 41.47 8.60 8.12
C PRO A 229 42.26 9.93 7.97
N GLU A 230 43.45 9.87 7.41
CA GLU A 230 44.32 11.04 7.22
C GLU A 230 43.63 12.19 6.48
N SER A 231 42.74 11.88 5.55
CA SER A 231 41.91 12.85 4.81
C SER A 231 41.02 13.70 5.72
N VAL A 232 40.52 13.14 6.83
CA VAL A 232 39.67 13.86 7.81
C VAL A 232 40.55 14.65 8.78
N LYS A 233 41.74 14.14 9.09
CA LYS A 233 42.75 14.87 9.91
C LYS A 233 43.23 16.14 9.18
N GLN A 234 43.46 16.06 7.87
CA GLN A 234 43.90 17.23 7.06
C GLN A 234 42.78 18.28 6.91
N LYS A 235 41.51 17.90 6.72
CA LYS A 235 40.40 18.88 6.68
C LYS A 235 40.22 19.65 7.99
N LYS A 236 40.41 18.98 9.15
CA LYS A 236 40.39 19.67 10.46
C LYS A 236 41.57 20.62 10.66
N LEU A 237 42.76 20.33 10.11
CA LEU A 237 43.91 21.20 10.15
C LEU A 237 43.73 22.45 9.29
N MET A 238 43.15 22.31 8.11
CA MET A 238 42.85 23.44 7.21
C MET A 238 41.72 24.35 7.74
N ALA A 239 40.73 23.80 8.42
CA ALA A 239 39.64 24.58 9.02
C ALA A 239 40.14 25.45 10.21
N ARG A 240 41.25 25.08 10.89
CA ARG A 240 41.86 25.86 11.98
C ARG A 240 42.79 26.96 11.50
N ARG A 241 43.14 27.03 10.20
CA ARG A 241 44.05 28.03 9.61
C ARG A 241 43.34 29.17 8.88
N LYS A 242 42.09 29.48 9.17
CA LYS A 242 41.51 30.75 8.68
C LYS A 242 42.11 31.89 9.49
N PRO A 243 42.79 32.86 8.84
CA PRO A 243 43.39 33.99 9.53
C PRO A 243 42.32 34.87 10.13
N THR A 244 42.47 35.20 11.40
CA THR A 244 41.78 36.32 12.04
C THR A 244 42.20 37.60 11.37
N ASN A 245 41.44 38.12 10.44
CA ASN A 245 41.65 39.46 9.92
C ASN A 245 41.16 40.44 11.00
N LYS A 246 42.14 41.02 11.74
CA LYS A 246 41.94 42.27 12.45
C LYS A 246 42.05 43.41 11.43
N LYS A 247 40.96 44.10 11.23
CA LYS A 247 40.95 45.59 11.22
C LYS A 247 39.50 46.05 11.29
#